data_843c919cf9b5b4034776347d8af95a46
#
_entry.id   843c919cf9b5b4034776347d8af95a46
#
_cell.length_a   1.000
_cell.length_b   1.000
_cell.length_c   1.000
_cell.angle_alpha   90.00
_cell.angle_beta   90.00
_cell.angle_gamma   90.00
#
_symmetry.space_group_name_H-M   'P 1'
#
loop_
_entity.id
_entity.type
_entity.pdbx_description
1 polymer ?
#
loop_
_entity_poly.entity_id
_entity_poly.type
_entity_poly.pdbx_seq_one_letter_code
_entity_poly.pdbx_strand_id
1 'polypeptide(L)'
;MCTNIAMNAEITGMGKGEKGWFRVNQAVVGFDHTTHFENEHALLLDFVNYEIGTDARIAVELDIASGRALIAKLQEAIEAAEHSGVAEVAPALSR
;
A
#
# COMPACT_ATOMS: atom_id res chain seq x y z
N MET A 1 -14.69 -17.97 -3.68
CA MET A 1 -15.17 -17.33 -4.87
C MET A 1 -14.43 -16.04 -5.13
N CYS A 2 -14.05 -15.84 -6.36
CA CYS A 2 -13.29 -14.67 -6.72
C CYS A 2 -14.19 -13.44 -6.80
N THR A 3 -13.80 -12.34 -6.22
CA THR A 3 -14.65 -11.15 -6.19
C THR A 3 -14.40 -10.24 -7.37
N ASN A 4 -13.30 -10.40 -8.08
CA ASN A 4 -12.89 -9.53 -9.18
C ASN A 4 -12.69 -8.08 -8.75
N ILE A 5 -12.46 -7.85 -7.46
CA ILE A 5 -12.16 -6.51 -6.98
C ILE A 5 -10.66 -6.37 -6.97
N ALA A 6 -10.14 -5.54 -7.87
CA ALA A 6 -8.71 -5.29 -7.96
C ALA A 6 -8.51 -3.91 -8.58
N MET A 7 -7.76 -3.07 -7.90
CA MET A 7 -7.50 -1.71 -8.33
C MET A 7 -6.05 -1.40 -8.07
N ASN A 8 -5.51 -0.40 -8.74
CA ASN A 8 -4.16 -0.01 -8.42
C ASN A 8 -4.02 1.51 -8.45
N ALA A 9 -2.96 1.98 -7.83
CA ALA A 9 -2.64 3.39 -7.79
C ALA A 9 -1.14 3.55 -7.95
N GLU A 10 -0.75 4.59 -8.63
CA GLU A 10 0.66 4.95 -8.71
C GLU A 10 1.02 5.66 -7.43
N ILE A 11 2.08 5.23 -6.79
CA ILE A 11 2.55 5.85 -5.56
C ILE A 11 4.05 6.03 -5.65
N THR A 12 4.59 6.85 -4.79
CA THR A 12 6.02 7.12 -4.74
C THR A 12 6.50 6.89 -3.33
N GLY A 13 7.43 6.00 -3.15
CA GLY A 13 7.95 5.73 -1.81
C GLY A 13 9.00 4.65 -1.80
N MET A 14 9.40 4.28 -0.61
CA MET A 14 10.35 3.20 -0.41
C MET A 14 9.72 2.19 0.53
N GLY A 15 9.92 0.92 0.26
CA GLY A 15 9.41 -0.14 1.10
C GLY A 15 10.52 -1.12 1.41
N LYS A 16 10.38 -1.80 2.54
CA LYS A 16 11.36 -2.79 2.93
C LYS A 16 10.80 -4.17 2.66
N GLY A 17 11.39 -4.84 1.72
CA GLY A 17 10.98 -6.20 1.36
C GLY A 17 11.98 -7.20 1.86
N GLU A 18 11.89 -8.41 1.34
CA GLU A 18 12.73 -9.50 1.78
C GLU A 18 14.19 -9.24 1.52
N LYS A 19 14.53 -8.57 0.45
CA LYS A 19 15.91 -8.32 0.09
C LYS A 19 16.37 -6.92 0.43
N GLY A 20 15.62 -6.20 1.26
CA GLY A 20 16.00 -4.85 1.69
C GLY A 20 15.04 -3.81 1.16
N TRP A 21 15.49 -2.56 1.19
CA TRP A 21 14.66 -1.44 0.75
C TRP A 21 14.65 -1.34 -0.77
N PHE A 22 13.49 -1.06 -1.32
CA PHE A 22 13.36 -0.87 -2.76
C PHE A 22 12.34 0.25 -3.01
N ARG A 23 12.40 0.84 -4.18
CA ARG A 23 11.47 1.89 -4.54
C ARG A 23 10.13 1.25 -4.91
N VAL A 24 9.07 1.73 -4.25
CA VAL A 24 7.71 1.27 -4.52
C VAL A 24 7.07 2.28 -5.46
N ASN A 25 6.46 1.80 -6.53
CA ASN A 25 5.81 2.69 -7.48
C ASN A 25 4.35 2.36 -7.74
N GLN A 26 3.83 1.34 -7.08
CA GLN A 26 2.45 0.96 -7.30
C GLN A 26 1.88 0.27 -6.07
N ALA A 27 0.64 0.59 -5.74
CA ALA A 27 -0.12 -0.13 -4.73
C ALA A 27 -1.26 -0.85 -5.45
N VAL A 28 -1.37 -2.15 -5.21
CA VAL A 28 -2.45 -2.95 -5.79
C VAL A 28 -3.36 -3.35 -4.65
N VAL A 29 -4.65 -3.09 -4.79
CA VAL A 29 -5.61 -3.31 -3.72
C VAL A 29 -6.73 -4.20 -4.25
N GLY A 30 -7.03 -5.25 -3.54
CA GLY A 30 -8.11 -6.14 -3.93
C GLY A 30 -8.86 -6.67 -2.71
N PHE A 31 -9.87 -7.46 -2.97
CA PHE A 31 -10.62 -8.13 -1.91
C PHE A 31 -10.93 -9.53 -2.42
N ASP A 32 -10.34 -10.54 -1.80
CA ASP A 32 -10.48 -11.90 -2.28
C ASP A 32 -10.04 -12.88 -1.19
N HIS A 33 -9.89 -14.14 -1.56
CA HIS A 33 -9.45 -15.17 -0.66
C HIS A 33 -8.08 -14.86 -0.10
N THR A 34 -7.90 -15.15 1.19
CA THR A 34 -6.62 -14.89 1.86
C THR A 34 -5.68 -16.06 1.66
N THR A 35 -4.39 -15.81 1.85
CA THR A 35 -3.41 -16.88 1.85
C THR A 35 -2.84 -17.13 3.24
N HIS A 36 -2.88 -16.15 4.12
CA HIS A 36 -2.30 -16.28 5.45
C HIS A 36 -3.22 -15.84 6.57
N PHE A 37 -4.09 -14.88 6.31
CA PHE A 37 -5.00 -14.37 7.33
C PHE A 37 -6.09 -15.41 7.59
N GLU A 38 -6.62 -15.47 8.80
CA GLU A 38 -7.61 -16.48 9.14
C GLU A 38 -9.00 -16.25 8.57
N ASN A 39 -9.31 -15.02 8.17
CA ASN A 39 -10.59 -14.76 7.52
C ASN A 39 -10.59 -15.37 6.13
N GLU A 40 -11.77 -15.75 5.65
CA GLU A 40 -11.87 -16.35 4.35
C GLU A 40 -11.58 -15.37 3.24
N HIS A 41 -11.99 -14.11 3.42
CA HIS A 41 -11.73 -13.04 2.47
C HIS A 41 -11.15 -11.85 3.21
N ALA A 42 -10.32 -11.09 2.54
CA ALA A 42 -9.69 -9.92 3.13
C ALA A 42 -9.33 -8.91 2.07
N LEU A 43 -9.03 -7.71 2.52
CA LEU A 43 -8.37 -6.74 1.67
C LEU A 43 -6.95 -7.22 1.45
N LEU A 44 -6.52 -7.23 0.20
CA LEU A 44 -5.19 -7.67 -0.16
C LEU A 44 -4.45 -6.44 -0.68
N LEU A 45 -3.42 -6.05 0.03
CA LEU A 45 -2.62 -4.88 -0.34
C LEU A 45 -1.25 -5.34 -0.78
N ASP A 46 -0.82 -4.93 -1.96
CA ASP A 46 0.51 -5.23 -2.44
C ASP A 46 1.18 -3.93 -2.82
N PHE A 47 2.35 -3.68 -2.26
CA PHE A 47 3.15 -2.52 -2.62
C PHE A 47 4.32 -3.06 -3.43
N VAL A 48 4.42 -2.65 -4.67
CA VAL A 48 5.30 -3.33 -5.62
C VAL A 48 6.08 -2.39 -6.51
N ASN A 49 7.08 -2.95 -7.15
CA ASN A 49 7.74 -2.32 -8.29
C ASN A 49 8.14 -3.45 -9.24
N TYR A 50 7.24 -3.77 -10.16
CA TYR A 50 7.47 -4.90 -11.05
C TYR A 50 8.61 -4.64 -12.04
N GLU A 51 9.02 -3.39 -12.20
CA GLU A 51 10.14 -3.09 -13.07
C GLU A 51 11.46 -3.61 -12.51
N ILE A 52 11.55 -3.73 -11.17
CA ILE A 52 12.75 -4.24 -10.55
C ILE A 52 12.73 -5.77 -10.55
N GLY A 53 11.57 -6.36 -10.36
CA GLY A 53 11.45 -7.81 -10.32
C GLY A 53 10.28 -8.24 -9.45
N THR A 54 10.02 -9.55 -9.43
CA THR A 54 8.88 -10.07 -8.68
C THR A 54 9.12 -10.08 -7.18
N ASP A 55 10.38 -9.94 -6.74
CA ASP A 55 10.67 -9.88 -5.32
C ASP A 55 10.44 -8.48 -4.74
N ALA A 56 10.25 -7.48 -5.56
CA ALA A 56 9.99 -6.12 -5.09
C ALA A 56 8.52 -6.01 -4.75
N ARG A 57 8.14 -6.61 -3.63
CA ARG A 57 6.74 -6.72 -3.26
C ARG A 57 6.60 -6.84 -1.75
N ILE A 58 5.66 -6.11 -1.19
CA ILE A 58 5.27 -6.23 0.22
C ILE A 58 3.77 -6.47 0.23
N ALA A 59 3.36 -7.57 0.83
CA ALA A 59 1.96 -7.96 0.83
C ALA A 59 1.38 -7.86 2.24
N VAL A 60 0.14 -7.40 2.33
CA VAL A 60 -0.57 -7.28 3.61
C VAL A 60 -1.99 -7.75 3.38
N GLU A 61 -2.53 -8.50 4.33
CA GLU A 61 -3.92 -8.96 4.31
C GLU A 61 -4.62 -8.36 5.52
N LEU A 62 -5.71 -7.65 5.32
CA LEU A 62 -6.43 -6.96 6.40
C LEU A 62 -7.91 -7.24 6.32
N ASP A 63 -8.59 -7.24 7.46
CA ASP A 63 -10.04 -7.26 7.41
C ASP A 63 -10.55 -5.85 7.06
N ILE A 64 -11.82 -5.74 6.76
CA ILE A 64 -12.41 -4.48 6.30
C ILE A 64 -12.31 -3.41 7.38
N ALA A 65 -12.55 -3.77 8.64
CA ALA A 65 -12.50 -2.80 9.72
C ALA A 65 -11.09 -2.22 9.87
N SER A 66 -10.06 -3.06 9.72
CA SER A 66 -8.68 -2.61 9.79
C SER A 66 -8.34 -1.71 8.61
N GLY A 67 -8.89 -2.02 7.44
CA GLY A 67 -8.71 -1.15 6.29
C GLY A 67 -9.29 0.23 6.53
N ARG A 68 -10.48 0.30 7.13
CA ARG A 68 -11.09 1.59 7.44
C ARG A 68 -10.25 2.36 8.46
N ALA A 69 -9.72 1.66 9.46
CA ALA A 69 -8.88 2.30 10.48
C ALA A 69 -7.62 2.87 9.84
N LEU A 70 -7.04 2.14 8.90
CA LEU A 70 -5.83 2.59 8.22
C LEU A 70 -6.14 3.84 7.37
N ILE A 71 -7.24 3.85 6.64
CA ILE A 71 -7.64 5.03 5.88
C ILE A 71 -7.75 6.24 6.78
N ALA A 72 -8.40 6.08 7.94
CA ALA A 72 -8.62 7.21 8.85
C ALA A 72 -7.28 7.76 9.36
N LYS A 73 -6.36 6.88 9.69
CA LYS A 73 -5.06 7.32 10.23
C LYS A 73 -4.17 7.92 9.15
N LEU A 74 -4.22 7.40 7.95
CA LEU A 74 -3.51 8.02 6.84
C LEU A 74 -4.04 9.44 6.61
N GLN A 75 -5.36 9.60 6.63
CA GLN A 75 -5.97 10.91 6.41
C GLN A 75 -5.53 11.89 7.51
N GLU A 76 -5.57 11.46 8.77
CA GLU A 76 -5.14 12.31 9.88
C GLU A 76 -3.69 12.72 9.76
N ALA A 77 -2.83 11.79 9.38
CA ALA A 77 -1.40 12.08 9.27
C ALA A 77 -1.12 13.05 8.13
N ILE A 78 -1.81 12.87 7.00
CA ILE A 78 -1.65 13.77 5.86
C ILE A 78 -2.05 15.17 6.25
N GLU A 79 -3.20 15.30 6.90
CA GLU A 79 -3.70 16.62 7.30
C GLU A 79 -2.79 17.29 8.32
N ALA A 80 -2.29 16.50 9.27
CA ALA A 80 -1.37 17.04 10.26
C ALA A 80 -0.08 17.49 9.61
N ALA A 81 0.44 16.74 8.64
CA ALA A 81 1.67 17.11 7.95
C ALA A 81 1.47 18.41 7.16
N GLU A 82 0.34 18.51 6.49
CA GLU A 82 0.07 19.71 5.70
C GLU A 82 -0.07 20.94 6.60
N HIS A 83 -0.69 20.79 7.75
CA HIS A 83 -0.84 21.90 8.68
C HIS A 83 0.46 22.26 9.36
N SER A 84 1.42 21.35 9.44
CA SER A 84 2.67 21.62 10.11
C SER A 84 3.57 22.56 9.30
N GLY A 85 3.31 22.66 8.02
CA GLY A 85 4.13 23.49 7.15
C GLY A 85 5.43 22.83 6.70
N VAL A 86 5.64 21.55 7.05
CA VAL A 86 6.84 20.86 6.62
C VAL A 86 6.57 19.78 5.59
N ALA A 87 5.33 19.64 5.14
CA ALA A 87 5.00 18.61 4.17
C ALA A 87 5.67 18.90 2.83
N GLU A 88 6.22 17.88 2.23
CA GLU A 88 6.85 18.04 0.95
C GLU A 88 5.82 18.11 -0.13
N VAL A 89 6.12 18.90 -1.13
CA VAL A 89 5.21 18.99 -2.15
C VAL A 89 5.76 18.12 -3.17
N ALA A 90 5.21 17.50 -3.86
CA ALA A 90 5.57 16.65 -4.84
C ALA A 90 6.93 16.63 -5.17
N PRO A 91 7.52 15.72 -5.08
CA PRO A 91 8.85 15.58 -5.14
C PRO A 91 9.26 15.51 -6.41
N ALA A 92 8.96 15.86 -6.91
CA ALA A 92 9.37 15.93 -7.87
C ALA A 92 10.41 15.36 -8.22
N LEU A 93 10.81 15.33 -8.41
CA LEU A 93 11.71 14.93 -8.73
C LEU A 93 12.44 14.25 -8.29
N SER A 94 12.56 13.94 -8.04
CA SER A 94 13.23 13.36 -7.57
C SER A 94 13.67 12.58 -7.46
N ARG A 95 13.86 12.33 -7.47
CA ARG A 95 14.38 11.60 -7.18
C ARG A 95 14.39 10.76 -7.36
#